data_d674641fcd9f66f29ca037e40a1bacb6
#
_entry.id   d674641fcd9f66f29ca037e40a1bacb6
#
_cell.length_a   1.000
_cell.length_b   1.000
_cell.length_c   1.000
_cell.angle_alpha   90.00
_cell.angle_beta   90.00
_cell.angle_gamma   90.00
#
_symmetry.space_group_name_H-M   'P 1'
#
loop_
_entity.id
_entity.type
_entity.pdbx_description
1 polymer ?
#
loop_
_entity_poly.entity_id
_entity_poly.type
_entity_poly.pdbx_seq_one_letter_code
_entity_poly.pdbx_strand_id
1 'polypeptide(L)'
;MKRILVGLLVVIAALYFAINKQDSNTLVIYSALEQYRNDDLKAHLAEKFPGLNVQIMYMPTAKVAAKVQTEKESSDADIVLGIETGYMEKMKDALADVAGYSHLDYIDGMLPEHGKYLIWESYGGGFAVNTEILEKYGIDEPKTYEDLLKPEFKNRISIQNPKSSSTGYNFYLNLRNVWGEEKALEYFDKLNENVKQYSESGSGPVKLLIQGECAVGTALTYQVVTEINNGNPLKMIYPESGSPYSLDGVSIVKGKDEKQDVQDVFTYLVNDYLVYDKDHYNPGKILEGQESKMKNYPEDIKYADMTGIDDLELRDELLGKWKY
;
A
#
# COMPACT_ATOMS: atom_id res chain seq x y z
N MET A 1 -22.53 54.02 -17.77
CA MET A 1 -22.89 52.61 -17.51
C MET A 1 -21.98 51.60 -18.23
N LYS A 2 -21.81 51.64 -19.58
CA LYS A 2 -20.95 50.67 -20.30
C LYS A 2 -19.49 50.60 -19.81
N ARG A 3 -18.86 51.73 -19.44
CA ARG A 3 -17.47 51.77 -18.93
C ARG A 3 -17.31 51.18 -17.53
N ILE A 4 -18.34 51.23 -16.69
CA ILE A 4 -18.37 50.65 -15.35
C ILE A 4 -18.54 49.13 -15.43
N LEU A 5 -19.35 48.65 -16.39
CA LEU A 5 -19.55 47.20 -16.60
C LEU A 5 -18.28 46.51 -17.11
N VAL A 6 -17.52 47.16 -18.01
CA VAL A 6 -16.24 46.64 -18.51
C VAL A 6 -15.20 46.60 -17.40
N GLY A 7 -15.14 47.62 -16.54
CA GLY A 7 -14.26 47.63 -15.38
C GLY A 7 -14.55 46.50 -14.38
N LEU A 8 -15.84 46.20 -14.13
CA LEU A 8 -16.29 45.15 -13.25
C LEU A 8 -15.93 43.75 -13.81
N LEU A 9 -16.11 43.54 -15.13
CA LEU A 9 -15.72 42.30 -15.81
C LEU A 9 -14.22 42.05 -15.78
N VAL A 10 -13.41 43.09 -15.93
CA VAL A 10 -11.93 42.96 -15.84
C VAL A 10 -11.51 42.64 -14.42
N VAL A 11 -12.13 43.23 -13.40
CA VAL A 11 -11.84 42.91 -11.97
C VAL A 11 -12.31 41.50 -11.63
N ILE A 12 -13.47 41.05 -12.11
CA ILE A 12 -13.97 39.69 -11.91
C ILE A 12 -13.06 38.68 -12.64
N ALA A 13 -12.61 38.96 -13.85
CA ALA A 13 -11.67 38.14 -14.57
C ALA A 13 -10.30 38.08 -13.86
N ALA A 14 -9.81 39.23 -13.37
CA ALA A 14 -8.54 39.28 -12.59
C ALA A 14 -8.65 38.54 -11.25
N LEU A 15 -9.80 38.66 -10.56
CA LEU A 15 -10.09 37.89 -9.34
C LEU A 15 -10.27 36.41 -9.65
N TYR A 16 -10.93 36.04 -10.74
CA TYR A 16 -11.04 34.66 -11.20
C TYR A 16 -9.66 34.06 -11.54
N PHE A 17 -8.81 34.80 -12.24
CA PHE A 17 -7.41 34.41 -12.49
C PHE A 17 -6.55 34.39 -11.23
N ALA A 18 -6.79 35.27 -10.25
CA ALA A 18 -6.07 35.27 -8.98
C ALA A 18 -6.53 34.16 -8.03
N ILE A 19 -7.81 33.80 -8.06
CA ILE A 19 -8.40 32.70 -7.28
C ILE A 19 -8.07 31.33 -7.92
N ASN A 20 -8.04 31.27 -9.27
CA ASN A 20 -7.62 30.08 -10.02
C ASN A 20 -6.11 29.99 -10.32
N LYS A 21 -5.29 30.88 -9.79
CA LYS A 21 -3.88 30.59 -9.57
C LYS A 21 -3.81 29.56 -8.43
N GLN A 22 -4.18 28.33 -8.75
CA GLN A 22 -3.66 27.16 -8.05
C GLN A 22 -2.16 27.44 -7.91
N ASP A 23 -1.66 27.50 -6.69
CA ASP A 23 -0.24 27.81 -6.45
C ASP A 23 0.59 27.00 -7.43
N SER A 24 1.20 27.69 -8.41
CA SER A 24 1.97 27.06 -9.49
C SER A 24 3.16 26.24 -8.96
N ASN A 25 3.31 26.14 -7.66
CA ASN A 25 4.37 25.52 -6.90
C ASN A 25 3.88 24.41 -5.97
N THR A 26 2.66 23.84 -6.19
CA THR A 26 2.14 22.72 -5.39
C THR A 26 2.22 21.44 -6.21
N LEU A 27 2.84 20.40 -5.62
CA LEU A 27 2.89 19.04 -6.13
C LEU A 27 2.09 18.13 -5.21
N VAL A 28 1.21 17.31 -5.75
CA VAL A 28 0.33 16.41 -5.00
C VAL A 28 0.70 14.96 -5.26
N ILE A 29 0.94 14.22 -4.18
CA ILE A 29 1.19 12.77 -4.21
C ILE A 29 0.01 12.07 -3.55
N TYR A 30 -0.67 11.15 -4.29
CA TYR A 30 -1.60 10.21 -3.67
C TYR A 30 -0.81 8.96 -3.26
N SER A 31 -0.81 8.66 -1.97
CA SER A 31 0.01 7.59 -1.41
C SER A 31 -0.83 6.60 -0.61
N ALA A 32 -0.55 5.31 -0.79
CA ALA A 32 -1.10 4.24 0.05
C ALA A 32 -0.08 3.74 1.10
N LEU A 33 1.12 4.32 1.15
CA LEU A 33 2.10 4.01 2.19
C LEU A 33 1.59 4.44 3.57
N GLU A 34 2.13 3.85 4.63
CA GLU A 34 1.78 4.19 6.01
C GLU A 34 2.08 5.66 6.33
N GLN A 35 1.31 6.22 7.26
CA GLN A 35 1.41 7.64 7.58
C GLN A 35 2.82 8.06 8.03
N TYR A 36 3.50 7.24 8.84
CA TYR A 36 4.87 7.54 9.29
C TYR A 36 5.89 7.59 8.14
N ARG A 37 5.71 6.74 7.10
CA ARG A 37 6.55 6.77 5.88
C ARG A 37 6.24 8.02 5.05
N ASN A 38 4.96 8.39 4.94
CA ASN A 38 4.54 9.61 4.26
C ASN A 38 5.07 10.87 4.95
N ASP A 39 5.10 10.90 6.29
CA ASP A 39 5.61 12.02 7.08
C ASP A 39 7.13 12.16 6.89
N ASP A 40 7.87 11.06 6.89
CA ASP A 40 9.30 11.02 6.62
C ASP A 40 9.62 11.45 5.17
N LEU A 41 8.92 10.91 4.18
CA LEU A 41 9.06 11.32 2.79
C LEU A 41 8.81 12.83 2.62
N LYS A 42 7.79 13.36 3.29
CA LYS A 42 7.47 14.79 3.24
C LYS A 42 8.63 15.65 3.80
N ALA A 43 9.28 15.20 4.87
CA ALA A 43 10.45 15.88 5.44
C ALA A 43 11.63 15.88 4.46
N HIS A 44 11.93 14.73 3.85
CA HIS A 44 12.98 14.61 2.83
C HIS A 44 12.72 15.50 1.61
N LEU A 45 11.47 15.53 1.11
CA LEU A 45 11.12 16.38 -0.02
C LEU A 45 11.20 17.87 0.31
N ALA A 46 10.84 18.26 1.53
CA ALA A 46 10.97 19.66 1.98
C ALA A 46 12.43 20.10 2.07
N GLU A 47 13.33 19.20 2.47
CA GLU A 47 14.77 19.46 2.50
C GLU A 47 15.38 19.53 1.09
N LYS A 48 15.04 18.56 0.23
CA LYS A 48 15.59 18.46 -1.12
C LYS A 48 15.07 19.53 -2.07
N PHE A 49 13.80 19.93 -1.92
CA PHE A 49 13.09 20.88 -2.79
C PHE A 49 12.47 22.03 -1.96
N PRO A 50 13.28 22.89 -1.31
CA PRO A 50 12.80 23.87 -0.31
C PRO A 50 11.87 24.95 -0.88
N GLY A 51 11.77 25.06 -2.21
CA GLY A 51 10.85 25.99 -2.88
C GLY A 51 9.52 25.38 -3.28
N LEU A 52 9.32 24.05 -3.12
CA LEU A 52 8.16 23.30 -3.59
C LEU A 52 7.21 22.96 -2.42
N ASN A 53 5.93 23.24 -2.60
CA ASN A 53 4.89 22.82 -1.65
C ASN A 53 4.41 21.41 -1.99
N VAL A 54 4.97 20.38 -1.33
CA VAL A 54 4.55 18.99 -1.56
C VAL A 54 3.45 18.60 -0.59
N GLN A 55 2.33 18.13 -1.13
CA GLN A 55 1.19 17.59 -0.40
C GLN A 55 1.10 16.08 -0.62
N ILE A 56 1.27 15.29 0.43
CA ILE A 56 1.09 13.84 0.39
C ILE A 56 -0.26 13.51 1.00
N MET A 57 -1.15 12.89 0.22
CA MET A 57 -2.50 12.54 0.63
C MET A 57 -2.61 11.01 0.75
N TYR A 58 -2.70 10.53 1.98
CA TYR A 58 -2.96 9.10 2.23
C TYR A 58 -4.34 8.69 1.77
N MET A 59 -4.41 7.63 0.98
CA MET A 59 -5.64 6.95 0.59
C MET A 59 -5.39 5.45 0.40
N PRO A 60 -6.34 4.56 0.76
CA PRO A 60 -6.27 3.15 0.40
C PRO A 60 -6.14 2.94 -1.11
N THR A 61 -5.36 1.94 -1.51
CA THR A 61 -5.02 1.61 -2.90
C THR A 61 -6.21 1.63 -3.86
N ALA A 62 -7.31 0.93 -3.51
CA ALA A 62 -8.52 0.88 -4.35
C ALA A 62 -9.13 2.27 -4.59
N LYS A 63 -9.07 3.15 -3.58
CA LYS A 63 -9.60 4.51 -3.68
C LYS A 63 -8.74 5.40 -4.57
N VAL A 64 -7.40 5.27 -4.49
CA VAL A 64 -6.47 5.96 -5.40
C VAL A 64 -6.76 5.56 -6.83
N ALA A 65 -6.81 4.24 -7.11
CA ALA A 65 -7.04 3.74 -8.45
C ALA A 65 -8.37 4.21 -9.04
N ALA A 66 -9.46 4.12 -8.28
CA ALA A 66 -10.78 4.57 -8.73
C ALA A 66 -10.81 6.08 -9.03
N LYS A 67 -10.14 6.88 -8.18
CA LYS A 67 -10.08 8.34 -8.36
C LYS A 67 -9.27 8.70 -9.59
N VAL A 68 -8.05 8.19 -9.74
CA VAL A 68 -7.17 8.48 -10.89
C VAL A 68 -7.77 7.97 -12.20
N GLN A 69 -8.36 6.78 -12.20
CA GLN A 69 -9.04 6.23 -13.38
C GLN A 69 -10.21 7.11 -13.86
N THR A 70 -10.94 7.70 -12.90
CA THR A 70 -12.09 8.58 -13.21
C THR A 70 -11.63 9.96 -13.67
N GLU A 71 -10.65 10.55 -13.00
CA GLU A 71 -10.17 11.92 -13.22
C GLU A 71 -9.19 12.03 -14.39
N LYS A 72 -8.39 10.97 -14.62
CA LYS A 72 -7.35 10.91 -15.67
C LYS A 72 -6.42 12.15 -15.61
N GLU A 73 -6.24 12.83 -16.74
CA GLU A 73 -5.40 14.03 -16.87
C GLU A 73 -5.88 15.21 -16.02
N SER A 74 -7.18 15.22 -15.60
CA SER A 74 -7.72 16.23 -14.70
C SER A 74 -7.53 15.91 -13.23
N SER A 75 -6.82 14.83 -12.89
CA SER A 75 -6.52 14.49 -11.50
C SER A 75 -5.76 15.59 -10.79
N ASP A 76 -6.09 15.82 -9.52
CA ASP A 76 -5.29 16.69 -8.65
C ASP A 76 -3.92 16.10 -8.34
N ALA A 77 -3.77 14.76 -8.40
CA ALA A 77 -2.50 14.10 -8.17
C ALA A 77 -1.54 14.31 -9.35
N ASP A 78 -0.29 14.59 -9.03
CA ASP A 78 0.83 14.57 -9.97
C ASP A 78 1.52 13.18 -9.96
N ILE A 79 1.63 12.56 -8.80
CA ILE A 79 2.29 11.26 -8.58
C ILE A 79 1.36 10.34 -7.78
N VAL A 80 1.40 9.03 -8.09
CA VAL A 80 0.80 7.95 -7.29
C VAL A 80 1.91 7.08 -6.73
N LEU A 81 1.84 6.70 -5.43
CA LEU A 81 2.91 6.04 -4.70
C LEU A 81 2.39 4.91 -3.81
N GLY A 82 3.06 3.74 -3.86
CA GLY A 82 2.72 2.61 -3.02
C GLY A 82 1.38 1.97 -3.38
N ILE A 83 1.08 1.91 -4.68
CA ILE A 83 -0.18 1.35 -5.19
C ILE A 83 0.08 -0.06 -5.70
N GLU A 84 -0.65 -1.03 -5.17
CA GLU A 84 -0.53 -2.43 -5.56
C GLU A 84 -0.72 -2.62 -7.07
N THR A 85 0.12 -3.49 -7.68
CA THR A 85 0.28 -3.61 -9.13
C THR A 85 -1.00 -3.93 -9.89
N GLY A 86 -1.91 -4.75 -9.35
CA GLY A 86 -3.20 -5.00 -9.99
C GLY A 86 -4.06 -3.73 -10.12
N TYR A 87 -3.96 -2.80 -9.17
CA TYR A 87 -4.61 -1.49 -9.28
C TYR A 87 -3.84 -0.53 -10.20
N MET A 88 -2.49 -0.63 -10.25
CA MET A 88 -1.71 0.09 -11.27
C MET A 88 -2.13 -0.33 -12.68
N GLU A 89 -2.31 -1.64 -12.92
CA GLU A 89 -2.85 -2.16 -14.19
C GLU A 89 -4.24 -1.59 -14.50
N LYS A 90 -5.11 -1.53 -13.50
CA LYS A 90 -6.48 -0.98 -13.67
C LYS A 90 -6.50 0.48 -14.11
N MET A 91 -5.53 1.28 -13.70
CA MET A 91 -5.45 2.70 -14.03
C MET A 91 -4.33 3.06 -15.03
N LYS A 92 -3.64 2.09 -15.64
CA LYS A 92 -2.45 2.32 -16.48
C LYS A 92 -2.64 3.32 -17.62
N ASP A 93 -3.84 3.39 -18.20
CA ASP A 93 -4.15 4.34 -19.28
C ASP A 93 -4.18 5.79 -18.80
N ALA A 94 -4.30 6.00 -17.48
CA ALA A 94 -4.23 7.31 -16.84
C ALA A 94 -2.81 7.64 -16.31
N LEU A 95 -1.81 6.79 -16.59
CA LEU A 95 -0.42 6.97 -16.16
C LEU A 95 0.48 7.37 -17.35
N ALA A 96 1.52 8.16 -17.03
CA ALA A 96 2.57 8.52 -17.98
C ALA A 96 3.50 7.33 -18.25
N ASP A 97 4.38 7.46 -19.23
CA ASP A 97 5.51 6.55 -19.42
C ASP A 97 6.65 6.97 -18.49
N VAL A 98 7.07 6.05 -17.62
CA VAL A 98 8.11 6.31 -16.61
C VAL A 98 9.32 5.38 -16.70
N ALA A 99 9.40 4.55 -17.73
CA ALA A 99 10.47 3.56 -17.88
C ALA A 99 11.89 4.16 -17.84
N GLY A 100 12.06 5.40 -18.31
CA GLY A 100 13.37 6.07 -18.38
C GLY A 100 13.80 6.84 -17.12
N TYR A 101 12.99 6.85 -16.04
CA TYR A 101 13.28 7.68 -14.86
C TYR A 101 14.21 7.02 -13.85
N SER A 102 14.22 5.69 -13.74
CA SER A 102 15.10 4.98 -12.81
C SER A 102 16.36 4.47 -13.50
N HIS A 103 17.50 4.58 -12.82
CA HIS A 103 18.76 3.96 -13.18
C HIS A 103 19.13 2.77 -12.26
N LEU A 104 18.22 2.38 -11.36
CA LEU A 104 18.43 1.24 -10.49
C LEU A 104 18.26 -0.09 -11.23
N ASP A 105 19.01 -1.09 -10.81
CA ASP A 105 19.01 -2.43 -11.39
C ASP A 105 17.94 -3.28 -10.72
N TYR A 106 16.75 -3.32 -11.32
CA TYR A 106 15.63 -4.11 -10.84
C TYR A 106 15.84 -5.60 -11.14
N ILE A 107 15.35 -6.46 -10.25
CA ILE A 107 15.33 -7.91 -10.48
C ILE A 107 14.57 -8.21 -11.77
N ASP A 108 15.13 -9.10 -12.59
CA ASP A 108 14.56 -9.50 -13.87
C ASP A 108 13.07 -9.87 -13.76
N GLY A 109 12.26 -9.31 -14.65
CA GLY A 109 10.82 -9.56 -14.73
C GLY A 109 9.95 -8.79 -13.71
N MET A 110 10.54 -7.95 -12.86
CA MET A 110 9.74 -7.13 -11.92
C MET A 110 9.11 -5.92 -12.59
N LEU A 111 9.77 -5.30 -13.55
CA LEU A 111 9.22 -4.13 -14.23
C LEU A 111 8.20 -4.54 -15.31
N PRO A 112 7.06 -3.82 -15.42
CA PRO A 112 6.09 -4.08 -16.46
C PRO A 112 6.65 -3.65 -17.84
N GLU A 113 6.42 -4.47 -18.87
CA GLU A 113 6.91 -4.20 -20.23
C GLU A 113 6.39 -2.87 -20.84
N HIS A 114 5.21 -2.42 -20.41
CA HIS A 114 4.59 -1.19 -20.93
C HIS A 114 5.17 0.11 -20.34
N GLY A 115 6.03 0.05 -19.31
CA GLY A 115 6.70 1.21 -18.73
C GLY A 115 5.80 2.25 -18.03
N LYS A 116 4.54 1.88 -17.70
CA LYS A 116 3.59 2.83 -17.10
C LYS A 116 3.76 3.04 -15.60
N TYR A 117 4.53 2.18 -14.94
CA TYR A 117 4.92 2.35 -13.54
C TYR A 117 6.24 1.64 -13.28
N LEU A 118 6.92 2.05 -12.22
CA LEU A 118 8.07 1.34 -11.65
C LEU A 118 7.62 0.64 -10.36
N ILE A 119 8.31 -0.45 -10.01
CA ILE A 119 8.04 -1.12 -8.74
C ILE A 119 8.67 -0.32 -7.60
N TRP A 120 7.85 -0.01 -6.59
CA TRP A 120 8.26 0.68 -5.38
C TRP A 120 8.71 -0.28 -4.29
N GLU A 121 7.96 -1.35 -4.09
CA GLU A 121 8.26 -2.34 -3.08
C GLU A 121 7.67 -3.71 -3.37
N SER A 122 8.30 -4.73 -2.78
CA SER A 122 7.75 -6.05 -2.58
C SER A 122 7.39 -6.20 -1.11
N TYR A 123 6.23 -6.76 -0.81
CA TYR A 123 5.82 -7.01 0.56
C TYR A 123 5.10 -8.35 0.70
N GLY A 124 5.33 -9.00 1.82
CA GLY A 124 4.67 -10.24 2.18
C GLY A 124 4.28 -10.23 3.65
N GLY A 125 3.45 -11.19 4.03
CA GLY A 125 2.91 -11.24 5.37
C GLY A 125 2.61 -12.63 5.89
N GLY A 126 2.01 -12.65 7.07
CA GLY A 126 1.59 -13.86 7.76
C GLY A 126 0.66 -13.50 8.92
N PHE A 127 0.73 -14.28 9.99
CA PHE A 127 0.06 -13.92 11.25
C PHE A 127 1.03 -13.15 12.14
N ALA A 128 0.58 -12.05 12.70
CA ALA A 128 1.21 -11.44 13.85
C ALA A 128 0.45 -11.84 15.11
N VAL A 129 1.16 -12.18 16.17
CA VAL A 129 0.57 -12.47 17.48
C VAL A 129 1.14 -11.52 18.54
N ASN A 130 0.30 -11.13 19.50
CA ASN A 130 0.74 -10.49 20.72
C ASN A 130 1.01 -11.58 21.76
N THR A 131 2.28 -11.81 22.10
CA THR A 131 2.71 -12.91 22.96
C THR A 131 2.20 -12.76 24.40
N GLU A 132 2.11 -11.53 24.93
CA GLU A 132 1.58 -11.27 26.27
C GLU A 132 0.05 -11.54 26.34
N ILE A 133 -0.67 -11.25 25.26
CA ILE A 133 -2.12 -11.55 25.21
C ILE A 133 -2.36 -13.05 25.10
N LEU A 134 -1.56 -13.78 24.32
CA LEU A 134 -1.64 -15.24 24.26
C LEU A 134 -1.38 -15.84 25.63
N GLU A 135 -0.31 -15.42 26.31
CA GLU A 135 0.04 -15.90 27.65
C GLU A 135 -1.07 -15.58 28.68
N LYS A 136 -1.55 -14.34 28.69
CA LYS A 136 -2.62 -13.87 29.60
C LYS A 136 -3.88 -14.74 29.54
N TYR A 137 -4.23 -15.22 28.36
CA TYR A 137 -5.44 -16.03 28.15
C TYR A 137 -5.14 -17.53 28.05
N GLY A 138 -3.90 -17.95 28.16
CA GLY A 138 -3.50 -19.35 28.04
C GLY A 138 -3.78 -19.95 26.66
N ILE A 139 -3.60 -19.14 25.61
CA ILE A 139 -3.85 -19.53 24.23
C ILE A 139 -2.55 -19.96 23.58
N ASP A 140 -2.56 -21.14 22.96
CA ASP A 140 -1.42 -21.62 22.20
C ASP A 140 -1.21 -20.78 20.94
N GLU A 141 0.06 -20.62 20.55
CA GLU A 141 0.44 -19.91 19.34
C GLU A 141 -0.13 -20.64 18.10
N PRO A 142 -0.90 -19.95 17.24
CA PRO A 142 -1.43 -20.56 16.02
C PRO A 142 -0.31 -20.82 15.01
N LYS A 143 -0.37 -21.96 14.32
CA LYS A 143 0.60 -22.35 13.29
C LYS A 143 0.00 -22.41 11.90
N THR A 144 -1.32 -22.63 11.81
CA THR A 144 -2.05 -22.79 10.58
C THR A 144 -3.24 -21.84 10.53
N TYR A 145 -3.81 -21.67 9.35
CA TYR A 145 -5.06 -20.91 9.21
C TYR A 145 -6.21 -21.57 9.99
N GLU A 146 -6.27 -22.90 10.01
CA GLU A 146 -7.29 -23.64 10.74
C GLU A 146 -7.20 -23.44 12.26
N ASP A 147 -6.00 -23.19 12.81
CA ASP A 147 -5.85 -22.86 14.23
C ASP A 147 -6.62 -21.61 14.63
N LEU A 148 -6.76 -20.65 13.71
CA LEU A 148 -7.50 -19.40 13.96
C LEU A 148 -9.02 -19.63 14.12
N LEU A 149 -9.53 -20.80 13.77
CA LEU A 149 -10.93 -21.19 13.95
C LEU A 149 -11.23 -21.71 15.35
N LYS A 150 -10.22 -21.93 16.20
CA LYS A 150 -10.41 -22.45 17.57
C LYS A 150 -11.16 -21.44 18.44
N PRO A 151 -12.02 -21.93 19.35
CA PRO A 151 -12.88 -21.07 20.19
C PRO A 151 -12.14 -20.07 21.06
N GLU A 152 -10.90 -20.38 21.47
CA GLU A 152 -10.05 -19.49 22.28
C GLU A 152 -9.71 -18.18 21.60
N PHE A 153 -9.79 -18.13 20.26
CA PHE A 153 -9.58 -16.90 19.49
C PHE A 153 -10.85 -16.06 19.33
N LYS A 154 -11.97 -16.47 19.89
CA LYS A 154 -13.23 -15.74 19.75
C LYS A 154 -13.11 -14.28 20.15
N ASN A 155 -13.45 -13.38 19.20
CA ASN A 155 -13.37 -11.92 19.37
C ASN A 155 -11.94 -11.42 19.70
N ARG A 156 -10.89 -12.10 19.18
CA ARG A 156 -9.48 -11.77 19.41
C ARG A 156 -8.66 -11.70 18.12
N ILE A 157 -9.29 -11.78 16.98
CA ILE A 157 -8.62 -11.71 15.68
C ILE A 157 -8.95 -10.40 15.00
N SER A 158 -7.97 -9.79 14.34
CA SER A 158 -8.19 -8.72 13.37
C SER A 158 -7.57 -9.10 12.03
N ILE A 159 -8.32 -8.92 10.95
CA ILE A 159 -7.83 -9.07 9.58
C ILE A 159 -8.19 -7.85 8.75
N GLN A 160 -7.51 -7.65 7.62
CA GLN A 160 -7.87 -6.57 6.70
C GLN A 160 -9.11 -6.94 5.89
N ASN A 161 -9.93 -5.94 5.56
CA ASN A 161 -11.02 -6.10 4.61
C ASN A 161 -10.46 -6.17 3.18
N PRO A 162 -10.65 -7.28 2.44
CA PRO A 162 -10.13 -7.42 1.08
C PRO A 162 -10.64 -6.37 0.09
N LYS A 163 -11.82 -5.77 0.34
CA LYS A 163 -12.39 -4.74 -0.55
C LYS A 163 -11.69 -3.39 -0.45
N SER A 164 -11.05 -3.11 0.68
CA SER A 164 -10.39 -1.82 0.92
C SER A 164 -8.87 -1.94 0.99
N SER A 165 -8.35 -3.12 1.34
CA SER A 165 -6.93 -3.37 1.54
C SER A 165 -6.41 -4.46 0.61
N SER A 166 -5.37 -4.14 -0.17
CA SER A 166 -4.64 -5.13 -0.98
C SER A 166 -4.05 -6.25 -0.12
N THR A 167 -3.57 -5.94 1.09
CA THR A 167 -3.10 -6.96 2.04
C THR A 167 -4.20 -7.99 2.35
N GLY A 168 -5.43 -7.53 2.59
CA GLY A 168 -6.57 -8.41 2.81
C GLY A 168 -6.88 -9.28 1.58
N TYR A 169 -6.81 -8.69 0.39
CA TYR A 169 -6.99 -9.43 -0.86
C TYR A 169 -5.91 -10.50 -1.06
N ASN A 170 -4.65 -10.20 -0.74
CA ASN A 170 -3.55 -11.16 -0.85
C ASN A 170 -3.78 -12.40 0.02
N PHE A 171 -4.24 -12.23 1.25
CA PHE A 171 -4.62 -13.37 2.11
C PHE A 171 -5.80 -14.16 1.54
N TYR A 172 -6.81 -13.48 1.01
CA TYR A 172 -7.96 -14.15 0.40
C TYR A 172 -7.57 -14.94 -0.85
N LEU A 173 -6.82 -14.33 -1.77
CA LEU A 173 -6.32 -14.99 -2.98
C LEU A 173 -5.43 -16.18 -2.66
N ASN A 174 -4.52 -16.06 -1.68
CA ASN A 174 -3.69 -17.19 -1.24
C ASN A 174 -4.54 -18.37 -0.79
N LEU A 175 -5.53 -18.17 0.07
CA LEU A 175 -6.40 -19.23 0.54
C LEU A 175 -7.23 -19.85 -0.60
N ARG A 176 -7.68 -19.03 -1.53
CA ARG A 176 -8.36 -19.51 -2.74
C ARG A 176 -7.43 -20.41 -3.58
N ASN A 177 -6.16 -20.03 -3.73
CA ASN A 177 -5.18 -20.80 -4.50
C ASN A 177 -4.82 -22.11 -3.81
N VAL A 178 -4.73 -22.14 -2.48
CA VAL A 178 -4.35 -23.33 -1.70
C VAL A 178 -5.51 -24.31 -1.57
N TRP A 179 -6.74 -23.85 -1.34
CA TRP A 179 -7.88 -24.70 -0.97
C TRP A 179 -8.98 -24.76 -2.03
N GLY A 180 -8.95 -23.91 -3.03
CA GLY A 180 -10.08 -23.64 -3.91
C GLY A 180 -11.05 -22.62 -3.29
N GLU A 181 -11.86 -22.02 -4.14
CA GLU A 181 -12.72 -20.89 -3.79
C GLU A 181 -13.77 -21.23 -2.72
N GLU A 182 -14.48 -22.34 -2.90
CA GLU A 182 -15.56 -22.77 -1.99
C GLU A 182 -15.04 -22.95 -0.56
N LYS A 183 -13.92 -23.68 -0.40
CA LYS A 183 -13.33 -23.90 0.92
C LYS A 183 -12.77 -22.64 1.53
N ALA A 184 -12.20 -21.73 0.73
CA ALA A 184 -11.72 -20.43 1.23
C ALA A 184 -12.87 -19.57 1.76
N LEU A 185 -14.01 -19.51 1.07
CA LEU A 185 -15.19 -18.79 1.54
C LEU A 185 -15.78 -19.41 2.80
N GLU A 186 -15.90 -20.74 2.87
CA GLU A 186 -16.32 -21.45 4.08
C GLU A 186 -15.40 -21.16 5.28
N TYR A 187 -14.09 -21.08 5.03
CA TYR A 187 -13.12 -20.71 6.06
C TYR A 187 -13.40 -19.32 6.61
N PHE A 188 -13.59 -18.31 5.75
CA PHE A 188 -13.90 -16.95 6.20
C PHE A 188 -15.25 -16.85 6.92
N ASP A 189 -16.26 -17.64 6.49
CA ASP A 189 -17.54 -17.73 7.20
C ASP A 189 -17.34 -18.22 8.65
N LYS A 190 -16.47 -19.21 8.87
CA LYS A 190 -16.11 -19.71 10.21
C LYS A 190 -15.23 -18.73 10.97
N LEU A 191 -14.20 -18.17 10.31
CA LEU A 191 -13.27 -17.23 10.92
C LEU A 191 -13.98 -15.98 11.44
N ASN A 192 -15.04 -15.55 10.75
CA ASN A 192 -15.83 -14.38 11.14
C ASN A 192 -16.37 -14.47 12.59
N GLU A 193 -16.61 -15.67 13.12
CA GLU A 193 -17.04 -15.86 14.51
C GLU A 193 -15.95 -15.44 15.51
N ASN A 194 -14.66 -15.48 15.10
CA ASN A 194 -13.51 -15.15 15.92
C ASN A 194 -12.96 -13.74 15.65
N VAL A 195 -13.38 -13.11 14.54
CA VAL A 195 -12.95 -11.77 14.16
C VAL A 195 -13.59 -10.74 15.06
N LYS A 196 -12.75 -9.91 15.68
CA LYS A 196 -13.16 -8.71 16.42
C LYS A 196 -13.39 -7.55 15.48
N GLN A 197 -12.51 -7.40 14.48
CA GLN A 197 -12.55 -6.26 13.57
C GLN A 197 -11.94 -6.58 12.21
N TYR A 198 -12.63 -6.17 11.15
CA TYR A 198 -12.09 -6.03 9.81
C TYR A 198 -11.52 -4.62 9.66
N SER A 199 -10.22 -4.53 9.34
CA SER A 199 -9.51 -3.25 9.22
C SER A 199 -9.50 -2.78 7.77
N GLU A 200 -9.73 -1.48 7.56
CA GLU A 200 -9.77 -0.88 6.22
C GLU A 200 -8.37 -0.66 5.62
N SER A 201 -7.30 -0.73 6.42
CA SER A 201 -5.92 -0.53 6.00
C SER A 201 -5.03 -1.73 6.31
N GLY A 202 -3.92 -1.87 5.58
CA GLY A 202 -2.92 -2.92 5.79
C GLY A 202 -2.34 -2.94 7.21
N SER A 203 -2.15 -1.79 7.83
CA SER A 203 -1.56 -1.64 9.17
C SER A 203 -2.56 -1.74 10.34
N GLY A 204 -3.85 -1.82 10.04
CA GLY A 204 -4.89 -1.81 11.09
C GLY A 204 -4.75 -2.93 12.12
N PRO A 205 -4.59 -4.20 11.71
CA PRO A 205 -4.47 -5.29 12.68
C PRO A 205 -3.26 -5.15 13.60
N VAL A 206 -2.10 -4.72 13.09
CA VAL A 206 -0.90 -4.52 13.92
C VAL A 206 -1.14 -3.48 15.01
N LYS A 207 -1.86 -2.40 14.71
CA LYS A 207 -2.24 -1.39 15.73
C LYS A 207 -3.08 -2.00 16.85
N LEU A 208 -4.04 -2.86 16.52
CA LEU A 208 -4.88 -3.53 17.53
C LEU A 208 -4.08 -4.53 18.38
N LEU A 209 -3.06 -5.17 17.78
CA LEU A 209 -2.15 -6.04 18.52
C LEU A 209 -1.31 -5.25 19.53
N ILE A 210 -0.72 -4.13 19.12
CA ILE A 210 0.08 -3.26 20.01
C ILE A 210 -0.76 -2.72 21.16
N GLN A 211 -2.02 -2.37 20.90
CA GLN A 211 -2.97 -1.90 21.90
C GLN A 211 -3.46 -3.01 22.83
N GLY A 212 -3.10 -4.27 22.57
CA GLY A 212 -3.58 -5.42 23.36
C GLY A 212 -5.06 -5.75 23.16
N GLU A 213 -5.65 -5.24 22.07
CA GLU A 213 -7.07 -5.45 21.77
C GLU A 213 -7.35 -6.75 21.02
N CYS A 214 -6.35 -7.29 20.32
CA CYS A 214 -6.39 -8.57 19.63
C CYS A 214 -5.21 -9.43 20.03
N ALA A 215 -5.37 -10.76 19.95
CA ALA A 215 -4.31 -11.72 20.16
C ALA A 215 -3.56 -12.04 18.86
N VAL A 216 -4.30 -12.06 17.74
CA VAL A 216 -3.78 -12.40 16.42
C VAL A 216 -4.28 -11.40 15.38
N GLY A 217 -3.44 -11.11 14.38
CA GLY A 217 -3.82 -10.33 13.21
C GLY A 217 -3.08 -10.81 11.96
N THR A 218 -3.69 -10.70 10.80
CA THR A 218 -2.94 -10.77 9.54
C THR A 218 -2.11 -9.50 9.39
N ALA A 219 -0.85 -9.61 8.98
CA ALA A 219 0.06 -8.47 8.99
C ALA A 219 1.18 -8.61 7.96
N LEU A 220 1.77 -7.48 7.60
CA LEU A 220 2.96 -7.40 6.76
C LEU A 220 4.22 -7.57 7.61
N THR A 221 5.18 -8.33 7.09
CA THR A 221 6.42 -8.68 7.78
C THR A 221 7.17 -7.46 8.31
N TYR A 222 7.42 -6.47 7.44
CA TYR A 222 8.20 -5.29 7.83
C TYR A 222 7.54 -4.48 8.94
N GLN A 223 6.20 -4.39 8.94
CA GLN A 223 5.45 -3.68 10.00
C GLN A 223 5.63 -4.37 11.35
N VAL A 224 5.48 -5.71 11.37
CA VAL A 224 5.64 -6.48 12.61
C VAL A 224 7.07 -6.44 13.11
N VAL A 225 8.05 -6.56 12.21
CA VAL A 225 9.48 -6.49 12.57
C VAL A 225 9.84 -5.11 13.11
N THR A 226 9.31 -4.04 12.52
CA THR A 226 9.47 -2.68 13.06
C THR A 226 8.96 -2.59 14.50
N GLU A 227 7.79 -3.14 14.78
CA GLU A 227 7.21 -3.10 16.12
C GLU A 227 7.93 -4.00 17.13
N ILE A 228 8.46 -5.14 16.68
CA ILE A 228 9.38 -5.98 17.50
C ILE A 228 10.63 -5.19 17.85
N ASN A 229 11.22 -4.47 16.89
CA ASN A 229 12.40 -3.63 17.13
C ASN A 229 12.12 -2.44 18.06
N ASN A 230 10.89 -1.95 18.10
CA ASN A 230 10.41 -0.94 19.04
C ASN A 230 10.12 -1.51 20.44
N GLY A 231 10.25 -2.83 20.65
CA GLY A 231 10.06 -3.49 21.94
C GLY A 231 8.63 -3.94 22.21
N ASN A 232 7.74 -3.92 21.22
CA ASN A 232 6.39 -4.45 21.37
C ASN A 232 6.42 -5.99 21.42
N PRO A 233 5.57 -6.64 22.24
CA PRO A 233 5.56 -8.09 22.44
C PRO A 233 4.87 -8.83 21.28
N LEU A 234 5.39 -8.63 20.09
CA LEU A 234 4.86 -9.23 18.87
C LEU A 234 5.77 -10.34 18.37
N LYS A 235 5.17 -11.29 17.65
CA LYS A 235 5.89 -12.34 16.91
C LYS A 235 5.22 -12.54 15.56
N MET A 236 6.04 -12.73 14.50
CA MET A 236 5.58 -13.08 13.18
C MET A 236 5.54 -14.60 12.99
N ILE A 237 4.46 -15.12 12.41
CA ILE A 237 4.27 -16.54 12.11
C ILE A 237 3.90 -16.66 10.63
N TYR A 238 4.64 -17.47 9.90
CA TYR A 238 4.38 -17.74 8.49
C TYR A 238 3.62 -19.06 8.35
N PRO A 239 2.47 -19.05 7.61
CA PRO A 239 1.76 -20.29 7.32
C PRO A 239 2.59 -21.25 6.47
N GLU A 240 2.36 -22.56 6.61
CA GLU A 240 3.05 -23.58 5.78
C GLU A 240 2.81 -23.40 4.28
N SER A 241 1.63 -22.87 3.89
CA SER A 241 1.30 -22.52 2.51
C SER A 241 2.19 -21.42 1.91
N GLY A 242 2.95 -20.73 2.75
CA GLY A 242 3.80 -19.61 2.39
C GLY A 242 3.19 -18.25 2.75
N SER A 243 4.01 -17.22 2.63
CA SER A 243 3.66 -15.82 2.87
C SER A 243 2.92 -15.26 1.67
N PRO A 244 1.65 -14.86 1.78
CA PRO A 244 1.00 -14.07 0.74
C PRO A 244 1.81 -12.80 0.47
N TYR A 245 2.00 -12.45 -0.80
CA TYR A 245 2.80 -11.29 -1.16
C TYR A 245 2.21 -10.55 -2.37
N SER A 246 2.65 -9.32 -2.56
CA SER A 246 2.39 -8.52 -3.74
C SER A 246 3.49 -7.49 -3.96
N LEU A 247 3.36 -6.73 -5.04
CA LEU A 247 4.22 -5.61 -5.41
C LEU A 247 3.40 -4.32 -5.39
N ASP A 248 4.01 -3.24 -4.94
CA ASP A 248 3.47 -1.90 -5.09
C ASP A 248 4.27 -1.12 -6.11
N GLY A 249 3.58 -0.24 -6.82
CA GLY A 249 4.16 0.61 -7.85
C GLY A 249 4.13 2.09 -7.51
N VAL A 250 4.89 2.85 -8.31
CA VAL A 250 4.94 4.31 -8.31
C VAL A 250 4.89 4.81 -9.74
N SER A 251 4.15 5.89 -9.99
CA SER A 251 4.06 6.49 -11.33
C SER A 251 3.68 7.97 -11.28
N ILE A 252 3.87 8.63 -12.43
CA ILE A 252 3.35 9.96 -12.70
C ILE A 252 1.96 9.83 -13.36
N VAL A 253 1.02 10.66 -12.97
CA VAL A 253 -0.28 10.75 -13.65
C VAL A 253 -0.07 11.36 -15.05
N LYS A 254 -0.75 10.81 -16.04
CA LYS A 254 -0.64 11.23 -17.45
C LYS A 254 -0.87 12.73 -17.63
N GLY A 255 0.02 13.38 -18.39
CA GLY A 255 0.00 14.82 -18.64
C GLY A 255 0.64 15.66 -17.52
N LYS A 256 0.98 15.06 -16.36
CA LYS A 256 1.72 15.74 -15.29
C LYS A 256 3.24 15.63 -15.48
N ASP A 257 3.68 14.69 -16.29
CA ASP A 257 5.06 14.48 -16.70
C ASP A 257 5.67 15.60 -17.55
N GLU A 258 4.83 16.57 -18.00
CA GLU A 258 5.31 17.80 -18.66
C GLU A 258 5.86 18.84 -17.67
N LYS A 259 5.60 18.70 -16.37
CA LYS A 259 6.04 19.63 -15.32
C LYS A 259 7.45 19.27 -14.83
N GLN A 260 8.40 20.18 -14.89
CA GLN A 260 9.77 19.95 -14.45
C GLN A 260 9.85 19.55 -12.97
N ASP A 261 9.09 20.21 -12.09
CA ASP A 261 9.07 19.89 -10.66
C ASP A 261 8.59 18.45 -10.40
N VAL A 262 7.63 17.95 -11.21
CA VAL A 262 7.14 16.56 -11.10
C VAL A 262 8.22 15.58 -11.57
N GLN A 263 8.92 15.88 -12.66
CA GLN A 263 10.04 15.05 -13.16
C GLN A 263 11.16 14.98 -12.12
N ASP A 264 11.55 16.13 -11.54
CA ASP A 264 12.64 16.22 -10.56
C ASP A 264 12.30 15.45 -9.28
N VAL A 265 11.08 15.61 -8.74
CA VAL A 265 10.61 14.89 -7.56
C VAL A 265 10.50 13.39 -7.86
N PHE A 266 9.93 13.00 -9.00
CA PHE A 266 9.80 11.60 -9.36
C PHE A 266 11.17 10.92 -9.54
N THR A 267 12.11 11.59 -10.19
CA THR A 267 13.49 11.11 -10.34
C THR A 267 14.15 10.89 -8.98
N TYR A 268 14.01 11.84 -8.05
CA TYR A 268 14.50 11.69 -6.68
C TYR A 268 13.81 10.50 -5.96
N LEU A 269 12.50 10.37 -6.09
CA LEU A 269 11.75 9.27 -5.47
C LEU A 269 12.28 7.91 -5.89
N VAL A 270 12.44 7.66 -7.21
CA VAL A 270 12.72 6.33 -7.75
C VAL A 270 14.20 5.97 -7.80
N ASN A 271 15.11 6.89 -7.46
CA ASN A 271 16.55 6.62 -7.45
C ASN A 271 17.18 6.80 -6.06
N ASP A 272 16.81 7.85 -5.32
CA ASP A 272 17.43 8.17 -4.04
C ASP A 272 16.55 7.70 -2.88
N TYR A 273 15.28 8.19 -2.82
CA TYR A 273 14.41 7.90 -1.69
C TYR A 273 13.94 6.44 -1.67
N LEU A 274 13.76 5.79 -2.81
CA LEU A 274 13.45 4.36 -2.87
C LEU A 274 14.52 3.52 -2.15
N VAL A 275 15.79 3.78 -2.39
CA VAL A 275 16.90 3.07 -1.71
C VAL A 275 16.86 3.34 -0.21
N TYR A 276 16.66 4.60 0.18
CA TYR A 276 16.50 4.97 1.59
C TYR A 276 15.33 4.23 2.25
N ASP A 277 14.18 4.15 1.57
CA ASP A 277 12.98 3.45 2.05
C ASP A 277 13.24 1.95 2.26
N LYS A 278 13.99 1.31 1.33
CA LYS A 278 14.39 -0.11 1.49
C LYS A 278 15.28 -0.31 2.71
N ASP A 279 16.16 0.62 2.99
CA ASP A 279 17.07 0.54 4.14
C ASP A 279 16.37 0.75 5.49
N HIS A 280 15.32 1.57 5.53
CA HIS A 280 14.73 2.05 6.78
C HIS A 280 13.34 1.50 7.09
N TYR A 281 12.54 1.15 6.06
CA TYR A 281 11.13 0.80 6.25
C TYR A 281 10.75 -0.57 5.72
N ASN A 282 10.85 -0.78 4.41
CA ASN A 282 10.47 -2.05 3.81
C ASN A 282 11.61 -2.66 2.99
N PRO A 283 12.38 -3.60 3.56
CA PRO A 283 13.52 -4.21 2.89
C PRO A 283 13.13 -5.30 1.88
N GLY A 284 11.85 -5.42 1.52
CA GLY A 284 11.39 -6.36 0.49
C GLY A 284 12.20 -6.19 -0.80
N LYS A 285 12.78 -7.29 -1.29
CA LYS A 285 13.73 -7.27 -2.41
C LYS A 285 13.04 -6.93 -3.72
N ILE A 286 13.52 -5.91 -4.39
CA ILE A 286 13.12 -5.50 -5.75
C ILE A 286 14.31 -5.15 -6.64
N LEU A 287 15.51 -4.97 -6.06
CA LEU A 287 16.74 -4.63 -6.77
C LEU A 287 17.75 -5.77 -6.69
N GLU A 288 18.53 -5.94 -7.75
CA GLU A 288 19.65 -6.88 -7.75
C GLU A 288 20.67 -6.50 -6.67
N GLY A 289 21.18 -7.51 -5.97
CA GLY A 289 22.15 -7.29 -4.89
C GLY A 289 21.62 -6.57 -3.65
N GLN A 290 20.31 -6.31 -3.55
CA GLN A 290 19.71 -5.66 -2.37
C GLN A 290 19.86 -6.52 -1.11
N GLU A 291 20.44 -5.93 -0.06
CA GLU A 291 20.54 -6.53 1.27
C GLU A 291 19.65 -5.78 2.27
N SER A 292 19.01 -6.50 3.17
CA SER A 292 18.20 -5.87 4.23
C SER A 292 19.12 -5.31 5.33
N LYS A 293 18.92 -4.04 5.69
CA LYS A 293 19.54 -3.41 6.86
C LYS A 293 18.63 -3.42 8.10
N MET A 294 17.39 -3.86 7.95
CA MET A 294 16.43 -3.91 9.05
C MET A 294 16.79 -5.06 10.01
N LYS A 295 17.09 -4.72 11.27
CA LYS A 295 17.34 -5.71 12.32
C LYS A 295 16.13 -6.66 12.45
N ASN A 296 16.41 -7.96 12.69
CA ASN A 296 15.41 -9.01 12.87
C ASN A 296 14.49 -9.25 11.64
N TYR A 297 14.78 -8.66 10.47
CA TYR A 297 14.05 -9.01 9.26
C TYR A 297 14.47 -10.42 8.79
N PRO A 298 13.52 -11.31 8.48
CA PRO A 298 13.87 -12.68 8.06
C PRO A 298 14.54 -12.66 6.69
N GLU A 299 15.61 -13.45 6.56
CA GLU A 299 16.37 -13.58 5.30
C GLU A 299 15.63 -14.47 4.29
N ASP A 300 15.00 -15.54 4.78
CA ASP A 300 14.32 -16.55 3.98
C ASP A 300 12.82 -16.56 4.29
N ILE A 301 12.03 -15.93 3.43
CA ILE A 301 10.57 -15.99 3.47
C ILE A 301 10.11 -16.92 2.35
N LYS A 302 9.45 -18.05 2.70
CA LYS A 302 8.77 -18.86 1.72
C LYS A 302 7.50 -18.13 1.27
N TYR A 303 7.49 -17.66 0.03
CA TYR A 303 6.32 -17.00 -0.54
C TYR A 303 5.27 -18.02 -1.00
N ALA A 304 4.00 -17.60 -0.93
CA ALA A 304 2.84 -18.37 -1.37
C ALA A 304 2.68 -18.31 -2.90
N ASP A 305 1.89 -19.22 -3.44
CA ASP A 305 1.40 -19.10 -4.82
C ASP A 305 0.36 -17.99 -4.92
N MET A 306 0.73 -16.92 -5.61
CA MET A 306 -0.12 -15.73 -5.86
C MET A 306 -0.61 -15.67 -7.31
N THR A 307 -0.70 -16.83 -8.01
CA THR A 307 -1.25 -16.89 -9.36
C THR A 307 -2.61 -16.19 -9.43
N GLY A 308 -2.74 -15.25 -10.38
CA GLY A 308 -3.94 -14.43 -10.54
C GLY A 308 -3.95 -13.12 -9.74
N ILE A 309 -2.83 -12.73 -9.10
CA ILE A 309 -2.75 -11.46 -8.34
C ILE A 309 -3.01 -10.24 -9.23
N ASP A 310 -2.57 -10.27 -10.49
CA ASP A 310 -2.74 -9.20 -11.48
C ASP A 310 -3.99 -9.41 -12.37
N ASP A 311 -4.75 -10.48 -12.17
CA ASP A 311 -6.00 -10.75 -12.89
C ASP A 311 -7.15 -9.91 -12.28
N LEU A 312 -7.52 -8.84 -12.99
CA LEU A 312 -8.54 -7.89 -12.54
C LEU A 312 -9.95 -8.48 -12.56
N GLU A 313 -10.24 -9.39 -13.51
CA GLU A 313 -11.57 -10.04 -13.59
C GLU A 313 -11.72 -11.00 -12.42
N LEU A 314 -10.71 -11.82 -12.13
CA LEU A 314 -10.67 -12.68 -10.96
C LEU A 314 -10.80 -11.85 -9.66
N ARG A 315 -10.09 -10.73 -9.56
CA ARG A 315 -10.16 -9.84 -8.39
C ARG A 315 -11.58 -9.34 -8.16
N ASP A 316 -12.19 -8.77 -9.19
CA ASP A 316 -13.55 -8.23 -9.10
C ASP A 316 -14.57 -9.33 -8.77
N GLU A 317 -14.41 -10.54 -9.32
CA GLU A 317 -15.22 -11.72 -8.99
C GLU A 317 -15.08 -12.11 -7.51
N LEU A 318 -13.85 -12.29 -7.01
CA LEU A 318 -13.59 -12.66 -5.62
C LEU A 318 -14.09 -11.60 -4.63
N LEU A 319 -13.83 -10.32 -4.91
CA LEU A 319 -14.30 -9.22 -4.07
C LEU A 319 -15.83 -9.10 -4.08
N GLY A 320 -16.49 -9.45 -5.18
CA GLY A 320 -17.95 -9.53 -5.27
C GLY A 320 -18.56 -10.57 -4.34
N LYS A 321 -17.84 -11.66 -4.05
CA LYS A 321 -18.27 -12.76 -3.16
C LYS A 321 -17.98 -12.49 -1.67
N TRP A 322 -17.12 -11.53 -1.35
CA TRP A 322 -16.79 -11.16 0.02
C TRP A 322 -17.98 -10.52 0.73
N LYS A 323 -18.33 -11.03 1.93
CA LYS A 323 -19.58 -10.68 2.64
C LYS A 323 -19.40 -9.71 3.80
N TYR A 324 -18.17 -9.54 4.31
CA TYR A 324 -17.88 -8.87 5.59
C TYR A 324 -17.30 -7.49 5.43
#